data_429f4796fd0d107c249c98ecac1c40e7
#
_entry.id   429f4796fd0d107c249c98ecac1c40e7
#
_cell.length_a   1.000
_cell.length_b   1.000
_cell.length_c   1.000
_cell.angle_alpha   90.00
_cell.angle_beta   90.00
_cell.angle_gamma   90.00
#
_symmetry.space_group_name_H-M   'P 1'
#
loop_
_entity.id
_entity.type
_entity.pdbx_description
1 polymer ?
#
loop_
_entity_poly.entity_id
_entity_poly.type
_entity_poly.pdbx_seq_one_letter_code
_entity_poly.pdbx_strand_id
1 'polypeptide(L)'
;YPLRRQRQMCIRDSNKLMDELAKDKKRIVVLNKSDLADKVELTKWEDYYKNRGDVCVLTNANKSENISKLVNEIRKQGKEIYEKKYSSKNIKVKPIYRCLIAGIPNVGKSTIINKIANRNAAVTSNKPGVTRKNQWIRVGSDIELLDTPGILMPRLDENNAGVKLALTGNVKLEVVDNEELACSGINLLINEGYKKLLVDSYSIEEELLDELDSYDILEVIGRKRGCLVSGGNVDMSRAANVLLDDIKNGKIGNIVLEKVEM
;
A
#
# COMPACT_ATOMS: atom_id res chain seq x y z
N TYR A 1 26.94 -23.33 14.17
CA TYR A 1 25.80 -22.78 14.91
C TYR A 1 24.67 -22.35 13.99
N PRO A 2 23.41 -22.50 14.36
CA PRO A 2 22.33 -22.75 13.41
C PRO A 2 21.88 -21.48 12.66
N LEU A 3 22.29 -21.41 11.41
CA LEU A 3 21.83 -20.46 10.38
C LEU A 3 20.40 -20.75 9.89
N ARG A 4 19.47 -21.12 10.78
CA ARG A 4 18.12 -21.54 10.36
C ARG A 4 16.94 -20.68 10.85
N ARG A 5 17.19 -19.45 11.33
CA ARG A 5 16.10 -18.55 11.79
C ARG A 5 16.12 -17.13 11.21
N GLN A 6 16.80 -16.90 10.09
CA GLN A 6 16.87 -15.57 9.48
C GLN A 6 16.16 -15.48 8.11
N ARG A 7 15.18 -16.33 7.84
CA ARG A 7 14.52 -16.36 6.54
C ARG A 7 13.07 -15.88 6.56
N GLN A 8 12.70 -14.87 7.30
CA GLN A 8 11.36 -14.29 7.18
C GLN A 8 11.34 -12.89 7.79
N MET A 9 11.87 -11.91 7.04
CA MET A 9 11.55 -10.51 7.32
C MET A 9 10.95 -9.91 6.05
N CYS A 10 9.68 -10.18 5.84
CA CYS A 10 8.83 -9.55 4.84
C CYS A 10 8.49 -8.12 5.23
N ILE A 11 7.93 -7.33 4.31
CA ILE A 11 7.26 -6.04 4.62
C ILE A 11 6.32 -6.19 5.83
N ARG A 12 5.78 -7.38 6.04
CA ARG A 12 5.02 -7.86 7.19
C ARG A 12 5.76 -7.73 8.53
N ASP A 13 7.06 -8.04 8.58
CA ASP A 13 7.87 -8.00 9.81
C ASP A 13 8.30 -6.60 10.23
N SER A 14 8.29 -5.66 9.33
CA SER A 14 8.58 -4.25 9.62
C SER A 14 7.45 -3.54 10.38
N ASN A 15 6.30 -4.18 10.49
CA ASN A 15 5.24 -3.75 11.41
C ASN A 15 5.50 -4.15 12.87
N LYS A 16 6.63 -4.82 13.22
CA LYS A 16 6.93 -5.22 14.61
C LYS A 16 6.86 -4.05 15.58
N LEU A 17 7.43 -2.91 15.20
CA LEU A 17 7.35 -1.70 16.04
C LEU A 17 5.90 -1.24 16.23
N MET A 18 5.09 -1.29 15.17
CA MET A 18 3.66 -0.97 15.26
C MET A 18 2.90 -2.01 16.07
N ASP A 19 3.22 -3.29 15.92
CA ASP A 19 2.63 -4.38 16.70
C ASP A 19 2.97 -4.25 18.20
N GLU A 20 4.21 -3.89 18.52
CA GLU A 20 4.63 -3.61 19.91
C GLU A 20 3.91 -2.38 20.49
N LEU A 21 3.85 -1.27 19.77
CA LEU A 21 3.17 -0.05 20.19
C LEU A 21 1.65 -0.22 20.33
N ALA A 22 1.06 -1.12 19.53
CA ALA A 22 -0.37 -1.39 19.52
C ALA A 22 -0.77 -2.63 20.33
N LYS A 23 0.15 -3.31 21.03
CA LYS A 23 -0.07 -4.60 21.70
C LYS A 23 -1.31 -4.64 22.59
N ASP A 24 -1.58 -3.54 23.31
CA ASP A 24 -2.73 -3.42 24.22
C ASP A 24 -3.85 -2.53 23.65
N LYS A 25 -3.83 -2.26 22.34
CA LYS A 25 -4.81 -1.40 21.70
C LYS A 25 -5.64 -2.19 20.67
N LYS A 26 -6.91 -1.83 20.56
CA LYS A 26 -7.73 -2.32 19.46
C LYS A 26 -7.19 -1.76 18.14
N ARG A 27 -7.10 -2.64 17.14
CA ARG A 27 -6.53 -2.33 15.84
C ARG A 27 -7.54 -2.60 14.72
N ILE A 28 -7.62 -1.68 13.77
CA ILE A 28 -8.32 -1.86 12.52
C ILE A 28 -7.28 -1.78 11.41
N VAL A 29 -7.11 -2.85 10.67
CA VAL A 29 -6.25 -2.88 9.48
C VAL A 29 -7.06 -2.40 8.30
N VAL A 30 -6.58 -1.38 7.60
CA VAL A 30 -7.24 -0.82 6.42
C VAL A 30 -6.39 -1.11 5.19
N LEU A 31 -6.87 -1.99 4.31
CA LEU A 31 -6.26 -2.26 3.01
C LEU A 31 -6.90 -1.33 1.99
N ASN A 32 -6.21 -0.20 1.76
CA ASN A 32 -6.68 0.84 0.84
C ASN A 32 -6.21 0.57 -0.60
N LYS A 33 -6.81 1.26 -1.58
CA LYS A 33 -6.59 1.05 -3.02
C LYS A 33 -6.93 -0.38 -3.44
N SER A 34 -7.95 -0.96 -2.85
CA SER A 34 -8.38 -2.35 -3.11
C SER A 34 -8.81 -2.59 -4.57
N ASP A 35 -9.07 -1.53 -5.31
CA ASP A 35 -9.36 -1.54 -6.75
C ASP A 35 -8.13 -1.83 -7.64
N LEU A 36 -6.92 -1.63 -7.11
CA LEU A 36 -5.66 -1.88 -7.82
C LEU A 36 -5.06 -3.26 -7.53
N ALA A 37 -5.64 -4.00 -6.58
CA ALA A 37 -5.09 -5.26 -6.10
C ALA A 37 -5.86 -6.47 -6.65
N ASP A 38 -5.16 -7.59 -6.84
CA ASP A 38 -5.77 -8.86 -7.18
C ASP A 38 -6.76 -9.30 -6.11
N LYS A 39 -7.97 -9.67 -6.53
CA LYS A 39 -9.08 -9.99 -5.61
C LYS A 39 -8.83 -11.26 -4.80
N VAL A 40 -8.17 -12.25 -5.39
CA VAL A 40 -7.88 -13.53 -4.71
C VAL A 40 -6.86 -13.27 -3.60
N GLU A 41 -5.80 -12.55 -3.92
CA GLU A 41 -4.77 -12.21 -2.93
C GLU A 41 -5.31 -11.26 -1.84
N LEU A 42 -6.19 -10.32 -2.19
CA LEU A 42 -6.87 -9.47 -1.19
C LEU A 42 -7.69 -10.28 -0.20
N THR A 43 -8.41 -11.31 -0.67
CA THR A 43 -9.19 -12.20 0.21
C THR A 43 -8.27 -12.95 1.17
N LYS A 44 -7.13 -13.46 0.68
CA LYS A 44 -6.14 -14.13 1.54
C LYS A 44 -5.58 -13.18 2.62
N TRP A 45 -5.31 -11.93 2.26
CA TRP A 45 -4.85 -10.92 3.21
C TRP A 45 -5.94 -10.55 4.24
N GLU A 46 -7.19 -10.44 3.81
CA GLU A 46 -8.32 -10.20 4.74
C GLU A 46 -8.45 -11.35 5.75
N ASP A 47 -8.37 -12.59 5.29
CA ASP A 47 -8.45 -13.78 6.15
C ASP A 47 -7.22 -13.90 7.06
N TYR A 48 -6.03 -13.58 6.57
CA TYR A 48 -4.81 -13.52 7.39
C TYR A 48 -4.99 -12.59 8.60
N TYR A 49 -5.49 -11.37 8.40
CA TYR A 49 -5.69 -10.44 9.51
C TYR A 49 -6.84 -10.86 10.42
N LYS A 50 -7.92 -11.41 9.88
CA LYS A 50 -9.02 -11.98 10.69
C LYS A 50 -8.54 -13.11 11.58
N ASN A 51 -7.73 -14.04 11.07
CA ASN A 51 -7.18 -15.16 11.83
C ASN A 51 -6.25 -14.71 12.96
N ARG A 52 -5.64 -13.53 12.84
CA ARG A 52 -4.88 -12.88 13.92
C ARG A 52 -5.75 -12.18 14.95
N GLY A 53 -7.06 -12.14 14.76
CA GLY A 53 -8.01 -11.43 15.63
C GLY A 53 -8.11 -9.93 15.33
N ASP A 54 -7.56 -9.46 14.22
CA ASP A 54 -7.67 -8.07 13.78
C ASP A 54 -8.96 -7.86 12.98
N VAL A 55 -9.50 -6.65 13.04
CA VAL A 55 -10.54 -6.22 12.11
C VAL A 55 -9.86 -5.70 10.85
N CYS A 56 -10.22 -6.26 9.70
CA CYS A 56 -9.73 -5.83 8.40
C CYS A 56 -10.85 -5.17 7.58
N VAL A 57 -10.55 -4.03 6.97
CA VAL A 57 -11.49 -3.30 6.11
C VAL A 57 -10.80 -2.98 4.78
N LEU A 58 -11.33 -3.53 3.69
CA LEU A 58 -10.92 -3.17 2.33
C LEU A 58 -11.55 -1.84 1.95
N THR A 59 -10.77 -0.90 1.42
CA THR A 59 -11.28 0.43 1.03
C THR A 59 -10.75 0.87 -0.33
N ASN A 60 -11.56 1.64 -1.03
CA ASN A 60 -11.09 2.53 -2.09
C ASN A 60 -11.45 3.96 -1.69
N ALA A 61 -10.50 4.64 -1.05
CA ALA A 61 -10.74 5.98 -0.53
C ALA A 61 -11.04 7.01 -1.64
N ASN A 62 -10.49 6.85 -2.84
CA ASN A 62 -10.77 7.75 -3.96
C ASN A 62 -12.25 7.70 -4.37
N LYS A 63 -12.82 6.50 -4.44
CA LYS A 63 -14.24 6.28 -4.76
C LYS A 63 -15.16 6.30 -3.55
N SER A 64 -14.62 6.55 -2.35
CA SER A 64 -15.35 6.49 -1.07
C SER A 64 -15.96 5.12 -0.74
N GLU A 65 -15.45 4.05 -1.34
CA GLU A 65 -15.93 2.69 -1.10
C GLU A 65 -15.53 2.21 0.30
N ASN A 66 -16.48 1.65 1.03
CA ASN A 66 -16.35 1.12 2.39
C ASN A 66 -15.90 2.14 3.47
N ILE A 67 -15.90 3.43 3.19
CA ILE A 67 -15.58 4.46 4.21
C ILE A 67 -16.60 4.44 5.35
N SER A 68 -17.89 4.29 5.04
CA SER A 68 -18.95 4.16 6.06
C SER A 68 -18.77 2.90 6.92
N LYS A 69 -18.34 1.77 6.32
CA LYS A 69 -18.01 0.54 7.04
C LYS A 69 -16.86 0.78 8.02
N LEU A 70 -15.81 1.47 7.58
CA LEU A 70 -14.67 1.82 8.44
C LEU A 70 -15.10 2.71 9.62
N VAL A 71 -15.92 3.73 9.38
CA VAL A 71 -16.45 4.63 10.44
C VAL A 71 -17.27 3.84 11.45
N ASN A 72 -18.14 2.93 10.99
CA ASN A 72 -18.97 2.10 11.87
C ASN A 72 -18.09 1.16 12.72
N GLU A 73 -17.01 0.61 12.16
CA GLU A 73 -16.10 -0.24 12.91
C GLU A 73 -15.30 0.54 13.95
N ILE A 74 -14.87 1.77 13.64
CA ILE A 74 -14.24 2.67 14.61
C ILE A 74 -15.20 2.92 15.81
N ARG A 75 -16.47 3.19 15.54
CA ARG A 75 -17.48 3.42 16.59
C ARG A 75 -17.73 2.18 17.43
N LYS A 76 -17.86 1.02 16.78
CA LYS A 76 -18.07 -0.26 17.46
C LYS A 76 -16.94 -0.57 18.42
N GLN A 77 -15.69 -0.52 17.96
CA GLN A 77 -14.54 -0.80 18.79
C GLN A 77 -14.32 0.28 19.87
N GLY A 78 -14.56 1.54 19.53
CA GLY A 78 -14.52 2.63 20.48
C GLY A 78 -15.53 2.46 21.62
N LYS A 79 -16.75 2.01 21.29
CA LYS A 79 -17.80 1.71 22.27
C LYS A 79 -17.39 0.56 23.20
N GLU A 80 -16.88 -0.53 22.67
CA GLU A 80 -16.39 -1.67 23.46
C GLU A 80 -15.29 -1.26 24.45
N ILE A 81 -14.33 -0.43 24.01
CA ILE A 81 -13.27 0.09 24.86
C ILE A 81 -13.85 0.97 25.98
N TYR A 82 -14.78 1.85 25.62
CA TYR A 82 -15.42 2.76 26.56
C TYR A 82 -16.21 2.00 27.62
N GLU A 83 -17.03 1.04 27.23
CA GLU A 83 -17.81 0.21 28.13
C GLU A 83 -16.92 -0.57 29.10
N LYS A 84 -15.84 -1.20 28.61
CA LYS A 84 -14.88 -1.89 29.49
C LYS A 84 -14.21 -0.96 30.50
N LYS A 85 -13.88 0.27 30.10
CA LYS A 85 -13.17 1.22 30.97
C LYS A 85 -14.07 1.88 32.00
N TYR A 86 -15.35 2.06 31.71
CA TYR A 86 -16.27 2.86 32.50
C TYR A 86 -17.49 2.09 32.99
N SER A 87 -17.53 0.76 32.84
CA SER A 87 -18.64 -0.11 33.28
C SER A 87 -19.02 0.07 34.77
N SER A 88 -18.07 0.48 35.62
CA SER A 88 -18.27 0.70 37.05
C SER A 88 -18.57 2.17 37.43
N LYS A 89 -18.59 3.10 36.44
CA LYS A 89 -18.76 4.52 36.72
C LYS A 89 -20.04 5.03 36.05
N ASN A 90 -20.92 5.65 36.79
CA ASN A 90 -22.15 6.27 36.29
C ASN A 90 -21.85 7.57 35.49
N ILE A 91 -21.07 7.44 34.39
CA ILE A 91 -20.65 8.58 33.58
C ILE A 91 -21.68 8.84 32.49
N LYS A 92 -22.37 9.98 32.57
CA LYS A 92 -23.36 10.43 31.57
C LYS A 92 -22.75 11.25 30.41
N VAL A 93 -21.41 11.25 30.25
CA VAL A 93 -20.76 12.03 29.19
C VAL A 93 -20.69 11.22 27.90
N LYS A 94 -21.07 11.86 26.79
CA LYS A 94 -20.99 11.25 25.45
C LYS A 94 -19.53 10.94 25.12
N PRO A 95 -19.18 9.69 24.78
CA PRO A 95 -17.79 9.32 24.53
C PRO A 95 -17.24 9.98 23.25
N ILE A 96 -15.97 10.36 23.30
CA ILE A 96 -15.18 10.73 22.10
C ILE A 96 -14.17 9.61 21.86
N TYR A 97 -14.23 8.99 20.69
CA TYR A 97 -13.35 7.92 20.26
C TYR A 97 -12.11 8.51 19.59
N ARG A 98 -10.95 8.35 20.22
CA ARG A 98 -9.68 8.84 19.71
C ARG A 98 -8.96 7.73 18.98
N CYS A 99 -8.63 7.96 17.72
CA CYS A 99 -7.95 7.01 16.85
C CYS A 99 -6.66 7.61 16.30
N LEU A 100 -5.59 6.84 16.38
CA LEU A 100 -4.33 7.12 15.67
C LEU A 100 -4.40 6.48 14.29
N ILE A 101 -4.04 7.23 13.24
CA ILE A 101 -3.88 6.70 11.89
C ILE A 101 -2.40 6.62 11.58
N ALA A 102 -1.90 5.41 11.38
CA ALA A 102 -0.50 5.14 11.09
C ALA A 102 -0.35 4.32 9.80
N GLY A 103 0.78 4.43 9.16
CA GLY A 103 1.13 3.69 7.94
C GLY A 103 2.22 4.41 7.15
N ILE A 104 2.81 3.71 6.19
CA ILE A 104 3.85 4.25 5.30
C ILE A 104 3.33 5.44 4.48
N PRO A 105 4.20 6.26 3.87
CA PRO A 105 3.78 7.34 2.98
C PRO A 105 2.91 6.84 1.82
N ASN A 106 2.08 7.69 1.26
CA ASN A 106 1.27 7.46 0.04
C ASN A 106 0.28 6.27 0.03
N VAL A 107 0.06 5.59 1.15
CA VAL A 107 -1.00 4.55 1.24
C VAL A 107 -2.42 5.11 1.26
N GLY A 108 -2.55 6.44 1.34
CA GLY A 108 -3.84 7.13 1.30
C GLY A 108 -4.40 7.52 2.66
N LYS A 109 -3.57 7.64 3.73
CA LYS A 109 -4.01 8.07 5.07
C LYS A 109 -4.81 9.37 5.02
N SER A 110 -4.23 10.43 4.49
CA SER A 110 -4.89 11.74 4.42
C SER A 110 -6.15 11.73 3.53
N THR A 111 -6.17 10.89 2.49
CA THR A 111 -7.37 10.69 1.66
C THR A 111 -8.50 10.05 2.46
N ILE A 112 -8.19 8.97 3.21
CA ILE A 112 -9.15 8.31 4.11
C ILE A 112 -9.68 9.30 5.15
N ILE A 113 -8.80 10.06 5.80
CA ILE A 113 -9.17 11.08 6.79
C ILE A 113 -10.13 12.10 6.18
N ASN A 114 -9.83 12.63 5.01
CA ASN A 114 -10.67 13.61 4.32
C ASN A 114 -12.05 13.02 3.97
N LYS A 115 -12.09 11.77 3.53
CA LYS A 115 -13.35 11.08 3.24
C LYS A 115 -14.18 10.82 4.50
N ILE A 116 -13.54 10.41 5.60
CA ILE A 116 -14.21 10.24 6.89
C ILE A 116 -14.71 11.58 7.42
N ALA A 117 -13.91 12.64 7.33
CA ALA A 117 -14.26 13.98 7.78
C ALA A 117 -15.28 14.69 6.87
N ASN A 118 -15.53 14.15 5.68
CA ASN A 118 -16.34 14.76 4.62
C ASN A 118 -15.93 16.21 4.30
N ARG A 119 -14.62 16.51 4.37
CA ARG A 119 -14.01 17.81 4.09
C ARG A 119 -12.51 17.66 3.87
N ASN A 120 -11.87 18.67 3.29
CA ASN A 120 -10.40 18.73 3.14
C ASN A 120 -9.73 19.12 4.47
N ALA A 121 -9.75 18.21 5.44
CA ALA A 121 -9.20 18.41 6.78
C ALA A 121 -7.70 18.08 6.86
N ALA A 122 -7.20 17.24 5.96
CA ALA A 122 -5.80 16.86 5.86
C ALA A 122 -5.23 17.17 4.46
N VAL A 123 -3.96 17.55 4.39
CA VAL A 123 -3.29 17.83 3.11
C VAL A 123 -3.03 16.51 2.38
N THR A 124 -3.51 16.41 1.13
CA THR A 124 -3.29 15.25 0.27
C THR A 124 -2.36 15.59 -0.89
N SER A 125 -1.43 14.70 -1.23
CA SER A 125 -0.61 14.80 -2.43
C SER A 125 -0.10 13.40 -2.83
N ASN A 126 0.20 13.25 -4.11
CA ASN A 126 0.84 12.05 -4.64
C ASN A 126 2.35 12.00 -4.36
N LYS A 127 2.90 13.03 -3.67
CA LYS A 127 4.32 13.08 -3.28
C LYS A 127 4.50 12.54 -1.86
N PRO A 128 5.53 11.73 -1.58
CA PRO A 128 5.87 11.27 -0.23
C PRO A 128 6.17 12.44 0.74
N GLY A 129 5.80 12.28 2.02
CA GLY A 129 6.21 13.21 3.08
C GLY A 129 5.40 14.53 3.17
N VAL A 130 4.17 14.56 2.68
CA VAL A 130 3.32 15.76 2.69
C VAL A 130 2.83 16.12 4.10
N THR A 131 2.42 15.13 4.89
CA THR A 131 2.06 15.37 6.29
C THR A 131 3.34 15.48 7.12
N ARG A 132 3.62 16.69 7.62
CA ARG A 132 4.86 17.01 8.35
C ARG A 132 4.70 17.08 9.86
N LYS A 133 3.47 17.25 10.37
CA LYS A 133 3.15 17.38 11.80
C LYS A 133 1.92 16.57 12.14
N ASN A 134 1.88 16.05 13.36
CA ASN A 134 0.69 15.42 13.91
C ASN A 134 -0.42 16.46 14.07
N GLN A 135 -1.63 16.12 13.65
CA GLN A 135 -2.79 16.99 13.84
C GLN A 135 -4.04 16.19 14.24
N TRP A 136 -4.82 16.74 15.17
CA TRP A 136 -6.11 16.18 15.52
C TRP A 136 -7.19 16.70 14.57
N ILE A 137 -7.96 15.77 14.01
CA ILE A 137 -9.05 16.07 13.10
C ILE A 137 -10.34 15.52 13.71
N ARG A 138 -11.28 16.42 14.01
CA ARG A 138 -12.58 16.04 14.54
C ARG A 138 -13.52 15.62 13.43
N VAL A 139 -14.19 14.48 13.62
CA VAL A 139 -15.17 13.90 12.70
C VAL A 139 -16.49 13.73 13.45
N GLY A 140 -17.49 14.45 12.99
CA GLY A 140 -18.78 14.48 13.68
C GLY A 140 -18.65 14.95 15.14
N SER A 141 -19.44 14.33 16.01
CA SER A 141 -19.48 14.69 17.44
C SER A 141 -18.71 13.68 18.32
N ASP A 142 -18.26 12.56 17.77
CA ASP A 142 -17.88 11.37 18.52
C ASP A 142 -16.51 10.76 18.14
N ILE A 143 -15.86 11.25 17.08
CA ILE A 143 -14.56 10.72 16.63
C ILE A 143 -13.54 11.85 16.53
N GLU A 144 -12.33 11.59 17.03
CA GLU A 144 -11.13 12.39 16.80
C GLU A 144 -10.04 11.50 16.20
N LEU A 145 -9.55 11.89 15.02
CA LEU A 145 -8.47 11.20 14.30
C LEU A 145 -7.17 11.97 14.47
N LEU A 146 -6.10 11.27 14.86
CA LEU A 146 -4.75 11.82 14.84
C LEU A 146 -4.06 11.41 13.52
N ASP A 147 -3.89 12.39 12.63
CA ASP A 147 -3.09 12.21 11.41
C ASP A 147 -1.60 12.29 11.76
N THR A 148 -0.84 11.30 11.33
CA THR A 148 0.59 11.22 11.54
C THR A 148 1.35 11.25 10.22
N PRO A 149 2.58 11.80 10.19
CA PRO A 149 3.50 11.63 9.07
C PRO A 149 3.63 10.15 8.71
N GLY A 150 3.85 9.85 7.43
CA GLY A 150 4.11 8.47 7.01
C GLY A 150 5.35 7.92 7.70
N ILE A 151 5.21 6.78 8.35
CA ILE A 151 6.31 6.08 9.01
C ILE A 151 6.94 5.15 7.98
N LEU A 152 8.18 5.43 7.61
CA LEU A 152 9.00 4.53 6.79
C LEU A 152 9.54 3.38 7.65
N MET A 153 9.69 2.25 7.00
CA MET A 153 10.32 1.09 7.62
C MET A 153 11.83 1.33 7.76
N PRO A 154 12.43 0.89 8.88
CA PRO A 154 13.85 1.13 9.13
C PRO A 154 14.82 0.44 8.15
N ARG A 155 14.37 -0.61 7.43
CA ARG A 155 15.19 -1.41 6.51
C ARG A 155 14.43 -1.70 5.23
N LEU A 156 14.91 -1.14 4.12
CA LEU A 156 14.34 -1.30 2.79
C LEU A 156 15.03 -2.40 1.96
N ASP A 157 16.14 -2.93 2.46
CA ASP A 157 17.04 -3.81 1.72
C ASP A 157 16.61 -5.29 1.74
N GLU A 158 15.65 -5.65 2.60
CA GLU A 158 15.22 -7.02 2.78
C GLU A 158 14.06 -7.36 1.80
N ASN A 159 14.16 -8.50 1.10
CA ASN A 159 13.12 -9.07 0.23
C ASN A 159 12.57 -8.12 -0.85
N ASN A 160 13.41 -7.29 -1.45
CA ASN A 160 12.99 -6.29 -2.44
C ASN A 160 11.94 -5.30 -1.90
N ALA A 161 11.86 -5.09 -0.58
CA ALA A 161 10.86 -4.20 0.01
C ALA A 161 10.97 -2.77 -0.55
N GLY A 162 12.20 -2.27 -0.74
CA GLY A 162 12.45 -0.97 -1.38
C GLY A 162 11.86 -0.90 -2.78
N VAL A 163 12.11 -1.92 -3.60
CA VAL A 163 11.59 -2.02 -4.98
C VAL A 163 10.06 -2.06 -4.98
N LYS A 164 9.44 -2.93 -4.17
CA LYS A 164 7.97 -3.04 -4.05
C LYS A 164 7.33 -1.71 -3.65
N LEU A 165 7.93 -1.00 -2.68
CA LEU A 165 7.45 0.31 -2.22
C LEU A 165 7.66 1.42 -3.26
N ALA A 166 8.72 1.36 -4.05
CA ALA A 166 8.96 2.32 -5.13
C ALA A 166 7.99 2.09 -6.30
N LEU A 167 7.79 0.84 -6.71
CA LEU A 167 6.82 0.46 -7.75
C LEU A 167 5.39 0.92 -7.41
N THR A 168 5.01 0.81 -6.14
CA THR A 168 3.68 1.28 -5.66
C THR A 168 3.64 2.79 -5.37
N GLY A 169 4.76 3.51 -5.58
CA GLY A 169 4.87 4.95 -5.36
C GLY A 169 4.82 5.38 -3.90
N ASN A 170 5.10 4.46 -2.97
CA ASN A 170 5.11 4.74 -1.53
C ASN A 170 6.42 5.37 -1.06
N VAL A 171 7.51 5.13 -1.78
CA VAL A 171 8.85 5.69 -1.52
C VAL A 171 9.43 6.23 -2.82
N LYS A 172 10.19 7.32 -2.73
CA LYS A 172 11.13 7.71 -3.78
C LYS A 172 12.48 7.08 -3.44
N LEU A 173 12.96 6.23 -4.31
CA LEU A 173 14.35 5.79 -4.25
C LEU A 173 15.17 6.88 -4.97
N GLU A 174 15.66 7.87 -4.23
CA GLU A 174 16.44 9.02 -4.79
C GLU A 174 17.77 8.59 -5.40
N VAL A 175 18.15 7.34 -5.24
CA VAL A 175 19.46 6.76 -5.63
C VAL A 175 19.31 5.69 -6.71
N VAL A 176 18.11 5.17 -6.97
CA VAL A 176 17.91 4.12 -7.97
C VAL A 176 17.48 4.74 -9.29
N ASP A 177 18.17 4.39 -10.36
CA ASP A 177 17.79 4.76 -11.72
C ASP A 177 16.40 4.17 -12.06
N ASN A 178 15.57 4.96 -12.72
CA ASN A 178 14.24 4.51 -13.12
C ASN A 178 14.30 3.32 -14.09
N GLU A 179 15.34 3.19 -14.89
CA GLU A 179 15.55 2.06 -15.80
C GLU A 179 15.83 0.79 -14.97
N GLU A 180 16.72 0.85 -13.99
CA GLU A 180 17.01 -0.25 -13.08
C GLU A 180 15.76 -0.65 -12.27
N LEU A 181 14.99 0.33 -11.79
CA LEU A 181 13.74 0.08 -11.08
C LEU A 181 12.69 -0.58 -11.99
N ALA A 182 12.59 -0.17 -13.25
CA ALA A 182 11.68 -0.75 -14.22
C ALA A 182 12.04 -2.20 -14.54
N CYS A 183 13.33 -2.49 -14.75
CA CYS A 183 13.85 -3.85 -14.94
C CYS A 183 13.57 -4.75 -13.72
N SER A 184 13.81 -4.22 -12.52
CA SER A 184 13.47 -4.92 -11.26
C SER A 184 11.96 -5.18 -11.15
N GLY A 185 11.13 -4.23 -11.62
CA GLY A 185 9.68 -4.37 -11.68
C GLY A 185 9.23 -5.47 -12.63
N ILE A 186 9.81 -5.56 -13.83
CA ILE A 186 9.55 -6.65 -14.79
C ILE A 186 9.85 -8.00 -14.16
N ASN A 187 11.06 -8.16 -13.61
CA ASN A 187 11.47 -9.40 -12.96
C ASN A 187 10.54 -9.79 -11.81
N LEU A 188 10.14 -8.81 -10.98
CA LEU A 188 9.23 -9.05 -9.88
C LEU A 188 7.85 -9.51 -10.37
N LEU A 189 7.30 -8.87 -11.40
CA LEU A 189 5.99 -9.24 -11.97
C LEU A 189 6.01 -10.64 -12.56
N ILE A 190 7.07 -11.03 -13.27
CA ILE A 190 7.23 -12.38 -13.83
C ILE A 190 7.32 -13.40 -12.69
N ASN A 191 8.17 -13.18 -11.69
CA ASN A 191 8.39 -14.08 -10.57
C ASN A 191 7.14 -14.25 -9.68
N GLU A 192 6.31 -13.21 -9.56
CA GLU A 192 5.05 -13.25 -8.81
C GLU A 192 3.88 -13.82 -9.63
N GLY A 193 4.11 -14.26 -10.88
CA GLY A 193 3.11 -14.92 -11.73
C GLY A 193 2.20 -13.95 -12.48
N TYR A 194 2.61 -12.68 -12.64
CA TYR A 194 1.88 -11.66 -13.41
C TYR A 194 2.38 -11.51 -14.85
N LYS A 195 3.12 -12.49 -15.37
CA LYS A 195 3.64 -12.52 -16.74
C LYS A 195 2.57 -12.19 -17.79
N LYS A 196 1.39 -12.83 -17.64
CA LYS A 196 0.26 -12.61 -18.55
C LYS A 196 -0.21 -11.15 -18.61
N LEU A 197 -0.10 -10.41 -17.52
CA LEU A 197 -0.48 -8.99 -17.53
C LEU A 197 0.44 -8.14 -18.40
N LEU A 198 1.75 -8.48 -18.47
CA LEU A 198 2.70 -7.83 -19.38
C LEU A 198 2.37 -8.16 -20.83
N VAL A 199 2.09 -9.45 -21.13
CA VAL A 199 1.66 -9.92 -22.47
C VAL A 199 0.44 -9.12 -22.93
N ASP A 200 -0.63 -9.11 -22.13
CA ASP A 200 -1.90 -8.51 -22.50
C ASP A 200 -1.80 -6.97 -22.63
N SER A 201 -1.04 -6.31 -21.73
CA SER A 201 -0.95 -4.84 -21.68
C SER A 201 -0.10 -4.23 -22.78
N TYR A 202 0.92 -4.95 -23.22
CA TYR A 202 1.89 -4.45 -24.20
C TYR A 202 1.89 -5.23 -25.51
N SER A 203 1.01 -6.24 -25.66
CA SER A 203 0.94 -7.11 -26.84
C SER A 203 2.30 -7.72 -27.19
N ILE A 204 2.95 -8.30 -26.18
CA ILE A 204 4.23 -9.00 -26.29
C ILE A 204 3.94 -10.49 -26.41
N GLU A 205 4.69 -11.21 -27.23
CA GLU A 205 4.63 -12.67 -27.30
C GLU A 205 5.16 -13.27 -26.00
N GLU A 206 4.46 -14.29 -25.47
CA GLU A 206 4.78 -14.83 -24.14
C GLU A 206 6.18 -15.48 -24.11
N GLU A 207 6.60 -16.07 -25.22
CA GLU A 207 7.90 -16.70 -25.41
C GLU A 207 9.04 -15.70 -25.24
N LEU A 208 8.87 -14.46 -25.70
CA LEU A 208 9.89 -13.41 -25.56
C LEU A 208 10.16 -13.06 -24.09
N LEU A 209 9.16 -13.19 -23.22
CA LEU A 209 9.36 -12.94 -21.79
C LEU A 209 10.17 -14.04 -21.07
N ASP A 210 10.34 -15.20 -21.69
CA ASP A 210 11.19 -16.29 -21.20
C ASP A 210 12.61 -16.23 -21.77
N GLU A 211 12.77 -15.68 -22.98
CA GLU A 211 14.04 -15.66 -23.71
C GLU A 211 14.86 -14.38 -23.45
N LEU A 212 14.18 -13.25 -23.22
CA LEU A 212 14.82 -11.94 -23.08
C LEU A 212 15.10 -11.60 -21.61
N ASP A 213 16.13 -10.81 -21.40
CA ASP A 213 16.35 -10.20 -20.10
C ASP A 213 15.38 -9.00 -19.86
N SER A 214 15.34 -8.50 -18.64
CA SER A 214 14.43 -7.44 -18.25
C SER A 214 14.71 -6.10 -18.95
N TYR A 215 15.93 -5.87 -19.41
CA TYR A 215 16.30 -4.66 -20.14
C TYR A 215 15.78 -4.74 -21.59
N ASP A 216 15.96 -5.88 -22.24
CA ASP A 216 15.43 -6.14 -23.59
C ASP A 216 13.90 -6.13 -23.58
N ILE A 217 13.26 -6.70 -22.54
CA ILE A 217 11.81 -6.63 -22.37
C ILE A 217 11.35 -5.16 -22.24
N LEU A 218 12.09 -4.34 -21.47
CA LEU A 218 11.79 -2.91 -21.34
C LEU A 218 11.92 -2.18 -22.68
N GLU A 219 12.91 -2.55 -23.51
CA GLU A 219 13.05 -2.00 -24.85
C GLU A 219 11.85 -2.36 -25.73
N VAL A 220 11.40 -3.63 -25.70
CA VAL A 220 10.20 -4.08 -26.42
C VAL A 220 8.97 -3.29 -25.97
N ILE A 221 8.77 -3.12 -24.66
CA ILE A 221 7.68 -2.29 -24.10
C ILE A 221 7.78 -0.86 -24.62
N GLY A 222 8.96 -0.25 -24.58
CA GLY A 222 9.21 1.09 -25.08
C GLY A 222 8.86 1.24 -26.55
N ARG A 223 9.22 0.28 -27.36
CA ARG A 223 8.91 0.24 -28.80
C ARG A 223 7.41 0.14 -29.05
N LYS A 224 6.70 -0.74 -28.33
CA LYS A 224 5.23 -0.89 -28.38
C LYS A 224 4.49 0.36 -27.91
N ARG A 225 5.05 1.10 -26.95
CA ARG A 225 4.47 2.34 -26.38
C ARG A 225 4.90 3.60 -27.17
N GLY A 226 5.66 3.46 -28.24
CA GLY A 226 6.12 4.58 -29.06
C GLY A 226 7.12 5.50 -28.34
N CYS A 227 7.90 4.94 -27.44
CA CYS A 227 8.98 5.66 -26.75
C CYS A 227 10.23 5.71 -27.64
N LEU A 228 10.13 6.37 -28.80
CA LEU A 228 11.21 6.42 -29.80
C LEU A 228 11.87 7.79 -29.80
N VAL A 229 13.19 7.77 -30.06
CA VAL A 229 13.99 8.96 -30.39
C VAL A 229 14.32 9.02 -31.88
N SER A 230 14.92 10.11 -32.32
CA SER A 230 15.38 10.28 -33.73
C SER A 230 16.33 9.12 -34.07
N GLY A 231 16.09 8.49 -35.26
CA GLY A 231 16.85 7.31 -35.68
C GLY A 231 16.21 5.96 -35.36
N GLY A 232 15.01 5.94 -34.72
CA GLY A 232 14.25 4.71 -34.45
C GLY A 232 14.70 3.91 -33.24
N ASN A 233 15.64 4.41 -32.46
CA ASN A 233 16.05 3.82 -31.19
C ASN A 233 15.02 4.09 -30.08
N VAL A 234 14.95 3.21 -29.09
CA VAL A 234 14.05 3.38 -27.94
C VAL A 234 14.67 4.36 -26.92
N ASP A 235 13.87 5.30 -26.46
CA ASP A 235 14.16 6.12 -25.29
C ASP A 235 13.87 5.28 -24.05
N MET A 236 14.90 4.65 -23.51
CA MET A 236 14.80 3.73 -22.38
C MET A 236 14.30 4.43 -21.11
N SER A 237 14.73 5.66 -20.86
CA SER A 237 14.27 6.43 -19.70
C SER A 237 12.78 6.76 -19.78
N ARG A 238 12.29 7.08 -20.98
CA ARG A 238 10.86 7.28 -21.23
C ARG A 238 10.08 5.98 -21.11
N ALA A 239 10.61 4.86 -21.64
CA ALA A 239 10.01 3.54 -21.52
C ALA A 239 9.86 3.12 -20.06
N ALA A 240 10.91 3.30 -19.25
CA ALA A 240 10.92 3.04 -17.82
C ALA A 240 9.84 3.86 -17.09
N ASN A 241 9.78 5.16 -17.34
CA ASN A 241 8.78 6.02 -16.73
C ASN A 241 7.34 5.60 -17.09
N VAL A 242 7.10 5.19 -18.32
CA VAL A 242 5.79 4.69 -18.78
C VAL A 242 5.42 3.40 -18.05
N LEU A 243 6.33 2.42 -17.97
CA LEU A 243 6.10 1.16 -17.27
C LEU A 243 5.82 1.39 -15.78
N LEU A 244 6.65 2.20 -15.10
CA LEU A 244 6.48 2.50 -13.68
C LEU A 244 5.14 3.22 -13.41
N ASP A 245 4.72 4.12 -14.27
CA ASP A 245 3.42 4.78 -14.15
C ASP A 245 2.26 3.80 -14.40
N ASP A 246 2.39 2.89 -15.36
CA ASP A 246 1.38 1.88 -15.67
C ASP A 246 1.22 0.88 -14.52
N ILE A 247 2.32 0.45 -13.88
CA ILE A 247 2.29 -0.39 -12.67
C ILE A 247 1.59 0.34 -11.53
N LYS A 248 2.07 1.55 -11.21
CA LYS A 248 1.58 2.35 -10.07
C LYS A 248 0.10 2.68 -10.15
N ASN A 249 -0.43 2.90 -11.35
CA ASN A 249 -1.82 3.26 -11.59
C ASN A 249 -2.71 2.07 -11.93
N GLY A 250 -2.17 0.84 -11.91
CA GLY A 250 -2.93 -0.38 -12.20
C GLY A 250 -3.36 -0.53 -13.65
N LYS A 251 -2.70 0.16 -14.59
CA LYS A 251 -3.04 0.07 -16.02
C LYS A 251 -2.66 -1.27 -16.64
N ILE A 252 -1.67 -1.96 -16.07
CA ILE A 252 -1.30 -3.31 -16.49
C ILE A 252 -2.21 -4.40 -15.90
N GLY A 253 -3.10 -4.05 -14.97
CA GLY A 253 -3.99 -4.96 -14.26
C GLY A 253 -3.82 -4.88 -12.75
N ASN A 254 -4.59 -5.70 -12.06
CA ASN A 254 -4.61 -5.74 -10.61
C ASN A 254 -3.50 -6.65 -10.10
N ILE A 255 -2.61 -6.12 -9.25
CA ILE A 255 -1.44 -6.83 -8.74
C ILE A 255 -1.34 -6.75 -7.22
N VAL A 256 -0.75 -7.78 -6.62
CA VAL A 256 -0.32 -7.81 -5.21
C VAL A 256 1.14 -8.29 -5.19
N LEU A 257 2.05 -7.39 -4.84
CA LEU A 257 3.49 -7.65 -4.87
C LEU A 257 4.01 -8.43 -3.65
N GLU A 258 3.15 -8.70 -2.69
CA GLU A 258 3.46 -9.50 -1.51
C GLU A 258 2.29 -10.44 -1.22
N LYS A 259 2.53 -11.74 -1.39
CA LYS A 259 1.51 -12.77 -1.17
C LYS A 259 1.55 -13.28 0.26
N VAL A 260 0.40 -13.74 0.76
CA VAL A 260 0.33 -14.44 2.05
C VAL A 260 0.95 -15.83 1.87
N GLU A 261 2.01 -16.12 2.59
CA GLU A 261 2.54 -17.48 2.70
C GLU A 261 1.57 -18.31 3.55
N MET A 262 1.06 -19.39 2.97
CA MET A 262 0.21 -20.35 3.66
C MET A 262 1.04 -21.37 4.45
#